data_d8d0bcc6838b8da212453dcf348d1dc1
#
_entry.id   d8d0bcc6838b8da212453dcf348d1dc1
#
_cell.length_a   1.000
_cell.length_b   1.000
_cell.length_c   1.000
_cell.angle_alpha   90.00
_cell.angle_beta   90.00
_cell.angle_gamma   90.00
#
_symmetry.space_group_name_H-M   'P 1'
#
loop_
_entity.id
_entity.type
_entity.pdbx_description
1 polymer ?
#
loop_
_entity_poly.entity_id
_entity_poly.type
_entity_poly.pdbx_seq_one_letter_code
_entity_poly.pdbx_strand_id
1 'polypeptide(L)'
;MKIDEGLYGANGVYLPPVILDSEFCEVEAALMRARELGAIYALVGNIGAIALARRCGLIPVGDFRLNVTNSLSYREYLSLGLSEIILSPELTLPMARDVGGTVITLGRIPLMLTERCFISDTAGCDRCESASLTDRTGAKFPMMREYKHRNIIFNSTVTYMGDRREELSRAGLTSEHFIFSSESASEIKAILTAYKRGVLPSCAVRRMGKREIPQKAKK
;
A
#
# COMPACT_ATOMS: atom_id res chain seq x y z
N MET A 1 -2.81 0.32 -15.08
CA MET A 1 -2.71 1.75 -14.74
C MET A 1 -3.47 2.53 -15.82
N LYS A 2 -4.64 3.12 -15.50
CA LYS A 2 -5.42 3.94 -16.44
C LYS A 2 -4.95 5.39 -16.28
N ILE A 3 -3.84 5.75 -16.91
CA ILE A 3 -3.31 7.12 -16.90
C ILE A 3 -4.01 7.99 -17.95
N ASP A 4 -4.70 7.37 -18.90
CA ASP A 4 -5.32 8.04 -20.05
C ASP A 4 -6.46 8.99 -19.64
N GLU A 5 -7.03 8.83 -18.45
CA GLU A 5 -8.13 9.65 -17.94
C GLU A 5 -7.65 10.85 -17.08
N GLY A 6 -6.33 11.02 -16.87
CA GLY A 6 -5.76 12.08 -16.04
C GLY A 6 -5.46 11.65 -14.61
N LEU A 7 -4.79 12.54 -13.85
CA LEU A 7 -4.37 12.24 -12.47
C LEU A 7 -5.42 12.58 -11.40
N TYR A 8 -6.55 13.19 -11.76
CA TYR A 8 -7.65 13.56 -10.85
C TYR A 8 -7.20 14.24 -9.55
N GLY A 9 -6.17 15.12 -9.63
CA GLY A 9 -5.60 15.81 -8.48
C GLY A 9 -4.55 15.00 -7.69
N ALA A 10 -4.23 13.77 -8.10
CA ALA A 10 -3.09 13.05 -7.55
C ALA A 10 -1.77 13.67 -8.04
N ASN A 11 -0.77 13.70 -7.18
CA ASN A 11 0.56 14.20 -7.52
C ASN A 11 1.60 13.08 -7.74
N GLY A 12 1.17 11.82 -7.71
CA GLY A 12 2.05 10.66 -7.89
C GLY A 12 1.33 9.46 -8.48
N VAL A 13 2.11 8.51 -8.91
CA VAL A 13 1.65 7.24 -9.49
C VAL A 13 2.25 6.06 -8.73
N TYR A 14 1.48 4.99 -8.65
CA TYR A 14 1.92 3.72 -8.10
C TYR A 14 2.41 2.81 -9.24
N LEU A 15 3.62 2.27 -9.10
CA LEU A 15 4.16 1.31 -10.04
C LEU A 15 3.73 -0.11 -9.68
N PRO A 16 3.48 -0.98 -10.69
CA PRO A 16 3.28 -2.39 -10.42
C PRO A 16 4.45 -2.95 -9.59
N PRO A 17 4.19 -3.71 -8.52
CA PRO A 17 5.27 -4.25 -7.69
C PRO A 17 6.11 -5.31 -8.41
N VAL A 18 5.55 -5.93 -9.43
CA VAL A 18 6.25 -6.84 -10.36
C VAL A 18 6.12 -6.26 -11.76
N ILE A 19 7.26 -6.09 -12.43
CA ILE A 19 7.36 -5.63 -13.81
C ILE A 19 8.25 -6.65 -14.52
N LEU A 20 7.67 -7.38 -15.49
CA LEU A 20 8.41 -8.31 -16.33
C LEU A 20 9.15 -7.56 -17.44
N ASP A 21 10.20 -8.14 -17.98
CA ASP A 21 10.98 -7.53 -19.07
C ASP A 21 10.10 -7.18 -20.27
N SER A 22 9.12 -8.02 -20.59
CA SER A 22 8.13 -7.79 -21.65
C SER A 22 7.18 -6.61 -21.38
N GLU A 23 7.05 -6.17 -20.15
CA GLU A 23 6.16 -5.08 -19.70
C GLU A 23 6.92 -3.74 -19.54
N PHE A 24 8.25 -3.81 -19.55
CA PHE A 24 9.09 -2.68 -19.21
C PHE A 24 8.81 -1.44 -20.06
N CYS A 25 8.78 -1.59 -21.38
CA CYS A 25 8.53 -0.47 -22.31
C CYS A 25 7.15 0.15 -22.12
N GLU A 26 6.13 -0.67 -21.84
CA GLU A 26 4.78 -0.17 -21.58
C GLU A 26 4.70 0.61 -20.25
N VAL A 27 5.34 0.12 -19.21
CA VAL A 27 5.40 0.80 -17.92
C VAL A 27 6.19 2.12 -18.04
N GLU A 28 7.31 2.12 -18.76
CA GLU A 28 8.11 3.32 -19.01
C GLU A 28 7.31 4.40 -19.74
N ALA A 29 6.62 4.03 -20.83
CA ALA A 29 5.76 4.94 -21.59
C ALA A 29 4.63 5.52 -20.72
N ALA A 30 4.03 4.67 -19.87
CA ALA A 30 2.99 5.10 -18.94
C ALA A 30 3.52 6.08 -17.88
N LEU A 31 4.75 5.90 -17.38
CA LEU A 31 5.37 6.84 -16.43
C LEU A 31 5.69 8.19 -17.09
N MET A 32 6.21 8.18 -18.31
CA MET A 32 6.44 9.40 -19.09
C MET A 32 5.12 10.17 -19.29
N ARG A 33 4.08 9.46 -19.68
CA ARG A 33 2.74 10.06 -19.81
C ARG A 33 2.22 10.63 -18.50
N ALA A 34 2.41 9.92 -17.37
CA ALA A 34 2.05 10.43 -16.05
C ALA A 34 2.79 11.72 -15.71
N ARG A 35 4.08 11.79 -16.04
CA ARG A 35 4.90 13.01 -15.85
C ARG A 35 4.37 14.18 -16.66
N GLU A 36 3.99 13.98 -17.93
CA GLU A 36 3.37 15.00 -18.77
C GLU A 36 2.05 15.53 -18.20
N LEU A 37 1.27 14.63 -17.55
CA LEU A 37 0.02 14.99 -16.86
C LEU A 37 0.22 15.65 -15.50
N GLY A 38 1.47 15.86 -15.07
CA GLY A 38 1.80 16.59 -13.85
C GLY A 38 2.15 15.70 -12.65
N ALA A 39 2.34 14.38 -12.81
CA ALA A 39 2.86 13.55 -11.74
C ALA A 39 4.26 14.02 -11.34
N ILE A 40 4.52 14.01 -10.04
CA ILE A 40 5.81 14.38 -9.44
C ILE A 40 6.47 13.14 -8.84
N TYR A 41 5.69 12.27 -8.20
CA TYR A 41 6.19 11.14 -7.44
C TYR A 41 5.84 9.80 -8.08
N ALA A 42 6.68 8.80 -7.82
CA ALA A 42 6.45 7.42 -8.21
C ALA A 42 6.64 6.50 -6.98
N LEU A 43 5.59 5.82 -6.54
CA LEU A 43 5.68 4.83 -5.47
C LEU A 43 6.22 3.53 -6.03
N VAL A 44 7.41 3.11 -5.58
CA VAL A 44 8.17 1.97 -6.13
C VAL A 44 8.29 0.83 -5.12
N GLY A 45 7.84 -0.36 -5.52
CA GLY A 45 7.82 -1.56 -4.68
C GLY A 45 8.95 -2.57 -4.97
N ASN A 46 9.83 -2.26 -5.93
CA ASN A 46 11.02 -3.06 -6.20
C ASN A 46 12.23 -2.17 -6.54
N ILE A 47 13.43 -2.71 -6.35
CA ILE A 47 14.68 -1.95 -6.52
C ILE A 47 14.90 -1.49 -7.97
N GLY A 48 14.53 -2.31 -8.96
CA GLY A 48 14.69 -1.99 -10.38
C GLY A 48 13.84 -0.79 -10.82
N ALA A 49 12.69 -0.58 -10.17
CA ALA A 49 11.79 0.52 -10.46
C ALA A 49 12.32 1.90 -10.01
N ILE A 50 13.32 1.96 -9.12
CA ILE A 50 13.94 3.21 -8.67
C ILE A 50 14.60 3.93 -9.85
N ALA A 51 15.45 3.23 -10.58
CA ALA A 51 16.14 3.80 -11.75
C ALA A 51 15.16 4.15 -12.87
N LEU A 52 14.11 3.33 -13.06
CA LEU A 52 13.07 3.58 -14.06
C LEU A 52 12.30 4.88 -13.75
N ALA A 53 11.83 5.05 -12.53
CA ALA A 53 11.10 6.26 -12.10
C ALA A 53 11.95 7.54 -12.30
N ARG A 54 13.21 7.49 -11.87
CA ARG A 54 14.17 8.62 -12.03
C ARG A 54 14.39 8.96 -13.51
N ARG A 55 14.57 7.96 -14.37
CA ARG A 55 14.78 8.14 -15.81
C ARG A 55 13.56 8.81 -16.48
N CYS A 56 12.35 8.52 -15.99
CA CYS A 56 11.12 9.18 -16.44
C CYS A 56 10.90 10.57 -15.79
N GLY A 57 11.84 11.10 -15.01
CA GLY A 57 11.76 12.42 -14.37
C GLY A 57 10.83 12.49 -13.18
N LEU A 58 10.51 11.33 -12.57
CA LEU A 58 9.72 11.23 -11.34
C LEU A 58 10.60 11.05 -10.11
N ILE A 59 10.15 11.55 -8.98
CA ILE A 59 10.82 11.38 -7.68
C ILE A 59 10.35 10.04 -7.09
N PRO A 60 11.23 9.04 -6.92
CA PRO A 60 10.81 7.75 -6.39
C PRO A 60 10.63 7.81 -4.87
N VAL A 61 9.52 7.24 -4.41
CA VAL A 61 9.17 7.00 -3.01
C VAL A 61 9.15 5.50 -2.79
N GLY A 62 9.83 4.99 -1.77
CA GLY A 62 9.89 3.56 -1.48
C GLY A 62 8.61 3.05 -0.86
N ASP A 63 8.01 2.02 -1.48
CA ASP A 63 6.86 1.31 -0.91
C ASP A 63 7.33 0.32 0.19
N PHE A 64 6.44 -0.02 1.12
CA PHE A 64 6.69 -1.01 2.18
C PHE A 64 7.17 -2.38 1.67
N ARG A 65 6.90 -2.71 0.39
CA ARG A 65 7.38 -3.93 -0.27
C ARG A 65 8.90 -4.01 -0.43
N LEU A 66 9.61 -2.89 -0.31
CA LEU A 66 11.07 -2.88 -0.20
C LEU A 66 11.54 -3.49 1.12
N ASN A 67 10.62 -3.77 2.04
CA ASN A 67 10.80 -4.44 3.32
C ASN A 67 11.91 -3.83 4.18
N VAL A 68 11.92 -2.50 4.29
CA VAL A 68 12.89 -1.78 5.09
C VAL A 68 12.57 -1.91 6.56
N THR A 69 13.46 -2.60 7.30
CA THR A 69 13.26 -2.95 8.72
C THR A 69 14.37 -2.43 9.65
N ASN A 70 15.39 -1.77 9.11
CA ASN A 70 16.51 -1.24 9.90
C ASN A 70 17.12 -0.01 9.25
N SER A 71 17.90 0.75 10.03
CA SER A 71 18.50 2.00 9.59
C SER A 71 19.61 1.85 8.53
N LEU A 72 20.21 0.66 8.39
CA LEU A 72 21.22 0.40 7.34
C LEU A 72 20.53 0.28 5.99
N SER A 73 19.50 -0.59 5.87
CA SER A 73 18.72 -0.71 4.64
C SER A 73 18.01 0.60 4.29
N TYR A 74 17.51 1.35 5.29
CA TYR A 74 16.90 2.66 5.07
C TYR A 74 17.88 3.63 4.39
N ARG A 75 19.09 3.77 4.93
CA ARG A 75 20.13 4.64 4.36
C ARG A 75 20.59 4.19 2.97
N GLU A 76 20.71 2.89 2.77
CA GLU A 76 21.08 2.33 1.47
C GLU A 76 20.06 2.71 0.39
N TYR A 77 18.78 2.53 0.66
CA TYR A 77 17.73 2.91 -0.29
C TYR A 77 17.68 4.42 -0.55
N LEU A 78 17.92 5.26 0.46
CA LEU A 78 18.06 6.71 0.22
C LEU A 78 19.27 7.01 -0.69
N SER A 79 20.40 6.30 -0.53
CA SER A 79 21.58 6.47 -1.40
C SER A 79 21.31 6.07 -2.85
N LEU A 80 20.38 5.12 -3.09
CA LEU A 80 19.91 4.77 -4.43
C LEU A 80 18.97 5.82 -5.05
N GLY A 81 18.59 6.83 -4.28
CA GLY A 81 17.84 7.99 -4.77
C GLY A 81 16.36 8.00 -4.40
N LEU A 82 15.91 7.20 -3.45
CA LEU A 82 14.58 7.38 -2.87
C LEU A 82 14.52 8.67 -2.06
N SER A 83 13.43 9.40 -2.17
CA SER A 83 13.18 10.63 -1.40
C SER A 83 12.57 10.34 -0.02
N GLU A 84 11.82 9.27 0.09
CA GLU A 84 11.13 8.83 1.30
C GLU A 84 10.88 7.32 1.21
N ILE A 85 10.69 6.65 2.34
CA ILE A 85 10.47 5.20 2.39
C ILE A 85 9.36 4.88 3.38
N ILE A 86 8.37 4.12 2.90
CA ILE A 86 7.34 3.51 3.74
C ILE A 86 7.95 2.24 4.35
N LEU A 87 8.03 2.22 5.66
CA LEU A 87 8.64 1.13 6.42
C LEU A 87 7.82 -0.16 6.35
N SER A 88 8.48 -1.28 6.58
CA SER A 88 7.81 -2.58 6.69
C SER A 88 6.72 -2.56 7.78
N PRO A 89 5.51 -3.08 7.50
CA PRO A 89 4.43 -3.18 8.49
C PRO A 89 4.71 -4.20 9.61
N GLU A 90 5.84 -4.90 9.56
CA GLU A 90 6.28 -5.84 10.59
C GLU A 90 6.98 -5.14 11.77
N LEU A 91 7.39 -3.87 11.59
CA LEU A 91 8.05 -3.11 12.63
C LEU A 91 7.10 -2.77 13.79
N THR A 92 7.62 -2.86 15.00
CA THR A 92 6.97 -2.26 16.18
C THR A 92 7.21 -0.74 16.20
N LEU A 93 6.42 0.01 16.98
CA LEU A 93 6.62 1.46 17.10
C LEU A 93 8.04 1.85 17.53
N PRO A 94 8.68 1.20 18.54
CA PRO A 94 10.06 1.51 18.90
C PRO A 94 11.05 1.25 17.74
N MET A 95 10.90 0.15 17.02
CA MET A 95 11.76 -0.16 15.88
C MET A 95 11.59 0.87 14.76
N ALA A 96 10.35 1.24 14.42
CA ALA A 96 10.08 2.26 13.41
C ALA A 96 10.64 3.63 13.79
N ARG A 97 10.54 4.02 15.07
CA ARG A 97 11.17 5.22 15.62
C ARG A 97 12.67 5.22 15.37
N ASP A 98 13.34 4.11 15.63
CA ASP A 98 14.80 4.01 15.55
C ASP A 98 15.31 3.99 14.10
N VAL A 99 14.45 3.58 13.15
CA VAL A 99 14.75 3.63 11.69
C VAL A 99 14.48 5.03 11.13
N GLY A 100 13.35 5.63 11.49
CA GLY A 100 12.78 6.82 10.84
C GLY A 100 12.08 6.45 9.54
N GLY A 101 11.20 7.30 9.05
CA GLY A 101 10.46 7.09 7.80
C GLY A 101 8.95 7.05 8.01
N THR A 102 8.23 6.73 6.93
CA THR A 102 6.77 6.72 6.91
C THR A 102 6.24 5.37 7.38
N VAL A 103 5.18 5.37 8.17
CA VAL A 103 4.54 4.16 8.69
C VAL A 103 3.12 3.97 8.16
N ILE A 104 2.72 2.72 7.92
CA ILE A 104 1.34 2.40 7.53
C ILE A 104 0.47 2.42 8.78
N THR A 105 -0.46 3.36 8.85
CA THR A 105 -1.31 3.56 10.02
C THR A 105 -2.79 3.33 9.76
N LEU A 106 -3.18 3.24 8.48
CA LEU A 106 -4.57 3.00 8.06
C LEU A 106 -4.61 2.15 6.79
N GLY A 107 -5.54 1.20 6.76
CA GLY A 107 -5.89 0.45 5.56
C GLY A 107 -5.55 -1.03 5.61
N ARG A 108 -5.89 -1.74 4.54
CA ARG A 108 -5.64 -3.18 4.40
C ARG A 108 -4.30 -3.43 3.75
N ILE A 109 -3.41 -4.09 4.48
CA ILE A 109 -2.09 -4.44 3.94
C ILE A 109 -2.25 -5.55 2.89
N PRO A 110 -1.70 -5.39 1.68
CA PRO A 110 -1.57 -6.46 0.72
C PRO A 110 -0.75 -7.62 1.28
N LEU A 111 -1.28 -8.83 1.19
CA LEU A 111 -0.64 -10.07 1.68
C LEU A 111 0.03 -10.84 0.55
N MET A 112 -0.61 -10.83 -0.63
CA MET A 112 -0.17 -11.66 -1.76
C MET A 112 -0.45 -10.95 -3.08
N LEU A 113 0.46 -11.10 -4.01
CA LEU A 113 0.28 -10.81 -5.42
C LEU A 113 0.35 -12.13 -6.19
N THR A 114 -0.62 -12.37 -7.06
CA THR A 114 -0.67 -13.59 -7.88
C THR A 114 -0.55 -13.24 -9.36
N GLU A 115 0.24 -14.00 -10.09
CA GLU A 115 0.37 -13.85 -11.54
C GLU A 115 -0.89 -14.33 -12.27
N ARG A 116 -1.52 -15.38 -11.76
CA ARG A 116 -2.78 -15.90 -12.30
C ARG A 116 -3.97 -15.11 -11.75
N CYS A 117 -4.93 -14.79 -12.60
CA CYS A 117 -6.17 -14.13 -12.22
C CYS A 117 -7.18 -15.12 -11.63
N PHE A 118 -7.19 -15.29 -10.31
CA PHE A 118 -8.18 -16.14 -9.63
C PHE A 118 -9.60 -15.61 -9.77
N ILE A 119 -9.78 -14.31 -9.95
CA ILE A 119 -11.10 -13.70 -10.12
C ILE A 119 -11.74 -14.20 -11.41
N SER A 120 -11.00 -14.21 -12.52
CA SER A 120 -11.53 -14.71 -13.80
C SER A 120 -11.88 -16.20 -13.74
N ASP A 121 -11.09 -16.98 -12.99
CA ASP A 121 -11.29 -18.42 -12.89
C ASP A 121 -12.50 -18.80 -12.02
N THR A 122 -12.90 -17.94 -11.08
CA THR A 122 -13.94 -18.26 -10.08
C THR A 122 -15.22 -17.46 -10.25
N ALA A 123 -15.11 -16.18 -10.61
CA ALA A 123 -16.24 -15.24 -10.59
C ALA A 123 -16.51 -14.55 -11.94
N GLY A 124 -15.61 -14.70 -12.91
CA GLY A 124 -15.66 -13.99 -14.20
C GLY A 124 -15.01 -12.60 -14.14
N CYS A 125 -14.57 -12.09 -15.30
CA CYS A 125 -13.85 -10.80 -15.40
C CYS A 125 -14.70 -9.58 -15.05
N ASP A 126 -16.01 -9.68 -15.14
CA ASP A 126 -17.00 -8.65 -14.79
C ASP A 126 -17.12 -8.40 -13.27
N ARG A 127 -16.55 -9.27 -12.44
CA ARG A 127 -16.57 -9.15 -10.97
C ARG A 127 -15.24 -8.74 -10.34
N CYS A 128 -14.34 -8.16 -11.12
CA CYS A 128 -13.00 -7.78 -10.66
C CYS A 128 -12.98 -6.82 -9.46
N GLU A 129 -14.05 -6.04 -9.25
CA GLU A 129 -14.11 -5.03 -8.18
C GLU A 129 -14.71 -5.55 -6.86
N SER A 130 -15.32 -6.73 -6.84
CA SER A 130 -16.07 -7.24 -5.69
C SER A 130 -15.67 -8.64 -5.24
N ALA A 131 -14.51 -9.12 -5.63
CA ALA A 131 -14.07 -10.47 -5.31
C ALA A 131 -13.44 -10.56 -3.91
N SER A 132 -13.63 -11.71 -3.26
CA SER A 132 -12.97 -12.02 -1.99
C SER A 132 -12.74 -13.52 -1.86
N LEU A 133 -11.63 -13.88 -1.18
CA LEU A 133 -11.42 -15.23 -0.67
C LEU A 133 -11.99 -15.35 0.73
N THR A 134 -12.58 -16.51 1.04
CA THR A 134 -13.00 -16.83 2.40
C THR A 134 -12.22 -18.04 2.88
N ASP A 135 -11.54 -17.91 4.02
CA ASP A 135 -10.81 -19.02 4.60
C ASP A 135 -11.74 -19.99 5.39
N ARG A 136 -11.16 -21.07 5.91
CA ARG A 136 -11.88 -22.07 6.70
C ARG A 136 -12.48 -21.53 8.01
N THR A 137 -12.04 -20.35 8.48
CA THR A 137 -12.58 -19.69 9.69
C THR A 137 -13.68 -18.70 9.37
N GLY A 138 -14.00 -18.48 8.09
CA GLY A 138 -14.96 -17.49 7.62
C GLY A 138 -14.39 -16.09 7.44
N ALA A 139 -13.09 -15.88 7.63
CA ALA A 139 -12.46 -14.60 7.40
C ALA A 139 -12.41 -14.27 5.89
N LYS A 140 -12.84 -13.06 5.53
CA LYS A 140 -12.89 -12.60 4.14
C LYS A 140 -11.67 -11.74 3.80
N PHE A 141 -10.96 -12.14 2.76
CA PHE A 141 -9.77 -11.46 2.22
C PHE A 141 -10.17 -10.80 0.90
N PRO A 142 -10.32 -9.47 0.86
CA PRO A 142 -10.66 -8.78 -0.38
C PRO A 142 -9.59 -9.02 -1.45
N MET A 143 -10.01 -9.17 -2.69
CA MET A 143 -9.13 -9.29 -3.85
C MET A 143 -9.43 -8.16 -4.82
N MET A 144 -8.38 -7.64 -5.44
CA MET A 144 -8.49 -6.65 -6.50
C MET A 144 -7.63 -7.06 -7.68
N ARG A 145 -8.07 -6.64 -8.86
CA ARG A 145 -7.26 -6.71 -10.05
C ARG A 145 -6.08 -5.74 -9.93
N GLU A 146 -4.91 -6.23 -10.27
CA GLU A 146 -3.68 -5.46 -10.47
C GLU A 146 -3.34 -5.41 -11.98
N TYR A 147 -2.25 -4.73 -12.30
CA TYR A 147 -1.72 -4.63 -13.65
C TYR A 147 -1.64 -6.00 -14.37
N LYS A 148 -2.03 -6.07 -15.64
CA LYS A 148 -2.02 -7.29 -16.50
C LYS A 148 -2.80 -8.47 -15.92
N HIS A 149 -3.94 -8.24 -15.29
CA HIS A 149 -4.81 -9.28 -14.71
C HIS A 149 -4.23 -10.02 -13.49
N ARG A 150 -3.11 -9.59 -12.93
CA ARG A 150 -2.67 -10.06 -11.62
C ARG A 150 -3.70 -9.72 -10.55
N ASN A 151 -3.72 -10.48 -9.47
CA ASN A 151 -4.57 -10.14 -8.34
C ASN A 151 -3.75 -9.80 -7.12
N ILE A 152 -4.16 -8.75 -6.40
CA ILE A 152 -3.72 -8.48 -5.04
C ILE A 152 -4.77 -9.00 -4.07
N ILE A 153 -4.31 -9.77 -3.09
CA ILE A 153 -5.13 -10.25 -1.96
C ILE A 153 -4.76 -9.43 -0.75
N PHE A 154 -5.75 -8.78 -0.15
CA PHE A 154 -5.56 -7.93 1.02
C PHE A 154 -5.89 -8.68 2.32
N ASN A 155 -5.30 -8.21 3.42
CA ASN A 155 -5.63 -8.73 4.74
C ASN A 155 -7.13 -8.57 5.05
N SER A 156 -7.69 -9.57 5.71
CA SER A 156 -9.08 -9.54 6.22
C SER A 156 -9.30 -8.43 7.24
N THR A 157 -8.24 -8.04 7.97
CA THR A 157 -8.27 -7.06 9.04
C THR A 157 -7.62 -5.75 8.60
N VAL A 158 -8.27 -4.63 8.94
CA VAL A 158 -7.75 -3.27 8.65
C VAL A 158 -6.68 -2.91 9.67
N THR A 159 -5.54 -2.39 9.22
CA THR A 159 -4.60 -1.68 10.08
C THR A 159 -5.22 -0.35 10.50
N TYR A 160 -5.16 -0.02 11.80
CA TYR A 160 -5.72 1.23 12.30
C TYR A 160 -4.95 1.73 13.52
N MET A 161 -4.49 2.98 13.46
CA MET A 161 -3.75 3.65 14.53
C MET A 161 -4.34 5.03 14.90
N GLY A 162 -5.54 5.37 14.42
CA GLY A 162 -6.15 6.68 14.63
C GLY A 162 -6.38 7.03 16.11
N ASP A 163 -6.71 6.04 16.94
CA ASP A 163 -6.87 6.16 18.39
C ASP A 163 -5.52 6.22 19.15
N ARG A 164 -4.38 6.01 18.44
CA ARG A 164 -3.02 5.98 18.99
C ARG A 164 -2.10 7.03 18.39
N ARG A 165 -2.66 8.07 17.79
CA ARG A 165 -1.88 9.15 17.16
C ARG A 165 -0.91 9.85 18.13
N GLU A 166 -1.27 9.95 19.39
CA GLU A 166 -0.34 10.46 20.40
C GLU A 166 0.88 9.56 20.61
N GLU A 167 0.72 8.23 20.51
CA GLU A 167 1.85 7.29 20.61
C GLU A 167 2.78 7.46 19.40
N LEU A 168 2.21 7.62 18.19
CA LEU A 168 2.97 7.92 16.98
C LEU A 168 3.76 9.22 17.10
N SER A 169 3.09 10.28 17.56
CA SER A 169 3.71 11.60 17.75
C SER A 169 4.84 11.56 18.78
N ARG A 170 4.64 10.91 19.96
CA ARG A 170 5.68 10.72 20.97
C ARG A 170 6.87 9.90 20.46
N ALA A 171 6.63 8.99 19.52
CA ALA A 171 7.69 8.23 18.85
C ALA A 171 8.38 9.04 17.73
N GLY A 172 7.95 10.27 17.45
CA GLY A 172 8.51 11.08 16.35
C GLY A 172 8.08 10.60 14.95
N LEU A 173 7.09 9.71 14.86
CA LEU A 173 6.57 9.18 13.60
C LEU A 173 5.44 10.10 13.11
N THR A 174 5.81 11.13 12.37
CA THR A 174 4.89 12.18 11.89
C THR A 174 4.40 11.96 10.47
N SER A 175 5.06 11.10 9.69
CA SER A 175 4.65 10.73 8.34
C SER A 175 3.86 9.43 8.38
N GLU A 176 2.64 9.48 7.86
CA GLU A 176 1.67 8.38 7.88
C GLU A 176 1.28 8.00 6.46
N HIS A 177 1.23 6.70 6.17
CA HIS A 177 0.76 6.16 4.90
C HIS A 177 -0.59 5.46 5.08
N PHE A 178 -1.54 5.79 4.21
CA PHE A 178 -2.89 5.21 4.20
C PHE A 178 -3.07 4.38 2.93
N ILE A 179 -3.60 3.18 3.07
CA ILE A 179 -3.90 2.29 1.95
C ILE A 179 -5.41 2.19 1.79
N PHE A 180 -5.90 2.72 0.68
CA PHE A 180 -7.27 2.53 0.23
C PHE A 180 -7.28 1.58 -0.96
N SER A 181 -8.27 0.70 -1.01
CA SER A 181 -8.37 -0.37 -2.02
C SER A 181 -9.67 -0.27 -2.82
N SER A 182 -10.77 -0.63 -2.21
CA SER A 182 -12.10 -0.68 -2.82
C SER A 182 -13.05 0.39 -2.31
N GLU A 183 -12.58 1.25 -1.42
CA GLU A 183 -13.40 2.28 -0.79
C GLU A 183 -13.74 3.39 -1.78
N SER A 184 -15.00 3.79 -1.83
CA SER A 184 -15.47 4.95 -2.59
C SER A 184 -14.97 6.26 -2.00
N ALA A 185 -14.99 7.34 -2.77
CA ALA A 185 -14.57 8.67 -2.32
C ALA A 185 -15.34 9.15 -1.07
N SER A 186 -16.61 8.81 -0.95
CA SER A 186 -17.44 9.13 0.24
C SER A 186 -17.02 8.33 1.47
N GLU A 187 -16.71 7.06 1.30
CA GLU A 187 -16.19 6.19 2.36
C GLU A 187 -14.80 6.65 2.82
N ILE A 188 -13.90 6.96 1.88
CA ILE A 188 -12.57 7.51 2.20
C ILE A 188 -12.71 8.78 3.05
N LYS A 189 -13.58 9.70 2.67
CA LYS A 189 -13.83 10.93 3.43
C LYS A 189 -14.34 10.64 4.86
N ALA A 190 -15.26 9.69 5.00
CA ALA A 190 -15.79 9.27 6.30
C ALA A 190 -14.70 8.62 7.17
N ILE A 191 -13.92 7.69 6.59
CA ILE A 191 -12.81 7.00 7.25
C ILE A 191 -11.75 7.99 7.74
N LEU A 192 -11.33 8.93 6.88
CA LEU A 192 -10.35 9.95 7.25
C LEU A 192 -10.86 10.88 8.35
N THR A 193 -12.16 11.21 8.33
CA THR A 193 -12.78 12.02 9.38
C THR A 193 -12.79 11.27 10.72
N ALA A 194 -13.16 9.99 10.72
CA ALA A 194 -13.15 9.14 11.90
C ALA A 194 -11.71 8.94 12.44
N TYR A 195 -10.75 8.70 11.53
CA TYR A 195 -9.34 8.56 11.86
C TYR A 195 -8.78 9.79 12.57
N LYS A 196 -9.04 10.99 12.01
CA LYS A 196 -8.60 12.26 12.62
C LYS A 196 -9.17 12.49 14.03
N ARG A 197 -10.36 11.97 14.30
CA ARG A 197 -11.03 12.04 15.61
C ARG A 197 -10.64 10.91 16.56
N GLY A 198 -9.83 9.96 16.13
CA GLY A 198 -9.46 8.78 16.92
C GLY A 198 -10.62 7.80 17.18
N VAL A 199 -11.67 7.84 16.37
CA VAL A 199 -12.84 6.97 16.51
C VAL A 199 -12.50 5.58 15.98
N LEU A 200 -12.61 4.56 16.84
CA LEU A 200 -12.37 3.16 16.44
C LEU A 200 -13.43 2.69 15.45
N PRO A 201 -13.02 1.96 14.40
CA PRO A 201 -13.97 1.27 13.53
C PRO A 201 -14.75 0.18 14.31
N SER A 202 -15.96 -0.14 13.86
CA SER A 202 -16.78 -1.20 14.45
C SER A 202 -16.26 -2.62 14.18
N CYS A 203 -15.28 -2.79 13.32
CA CYS A 203 -14.65 -4.07 12.99
C CYS A 203 -13.34 -4.30 13.78
N ALA A 204 -12.88 -5.55 13.79
CA ALA A 204 -11.56 -5.88 14.33
C ALA A 204 -10.46 -5.14 13.59
N VAL A 205 -9.47 -4.64 14.33
CA VAL A 205 -8.36 -3.89 13.77
C VAL A 205 -7.01 -4.54 14.10
N ARG A 206 -6.09 -4.47 13.15
CA ARG A 206 -4.69 -4.81 13.35
C ARG A 206 -3.94 -3.58 13.86
N ARG A 207 -2.97 -3.81 14.73
CA ARG A 207 -2.03 -2.78 15.20
C ARG A 207 -0.66 -3.00 14.57
N MET A 208 0.07 -1.93 14.37
CA MET A 208 1.45 -1.98 13.90
C MET A 208 2.29 -2.90 14.80
N GLY A 209 3.06 -3.81 14.19
CA GLY A 209 3.99 -4.71 14.89
C GLY A 209 3.39 -5.70 15.90
N LYS A 210 2.06 -5.88 15.92
CA LYS A 210 1.41 -6.93 16.72
C LYS A 210 0.89 -8.02 15.81
N ARG A 211 1.23 -9.29 16.14
CA ARG A 211 0.53 -10.45 15.58
C ARG A 211 -0.93 -10.37 16.00
N GLU A 212 -1.85 -10.69 15.10
CA GLU A 212 -3.26 -10.84 15.44
C GLU A 212 -3.37 -11.89 16.54
N ILE A 213 -3.88 -11.50 17.71
CA ILE A 213 -4.34 -12.46 18.71
C ILE A 213 -5.76 -12.78 18.27
N PRO A 214 -6.09 -14.03 17.89
CA PRO A 214 -7.45 -14.41 17.57
C PRO A 214 -8.33 -14.08 18.78
N GLN A 215 -9.35 -13.26 18.58
CA GLN A 215 -10.37 -13.09 19.60
C GLN A 215 -10.97 -14.48 19.86
N LYS A 216 -10.79 -15.01 21.07
CA LYS A 216 -11.49 -16.22 21.48
C LYS A 216 -12.97 -15.99 21.21
N ALA A 217 -13.56 -16.83 20.34
CA ALA A 217 -14.99 -16.86 20.14
C ALA A 217 -15.64 -16.97 21.53
N LYS A 218 -16.44 -15.98 21.90
CA LYS A 218 -17.28 -16.07 23.09
C LYS A 218 -18.23 -17.25 22.85
N LYS A 219 -18.05 -18.31 23.63
CA LYS A 219 -19.00 -19.42 23.70
C LYS A 219 -20.34 -18.91 24.22
#